data_3df122f4da66e034ea6c9aa0e22dd3ca
#
_entry.id   3df122f4da66e034ea6c9aa0e22dd3ca
#
_cell.length_a   1.000
_cell.length_b   1.000
_cell.length_c   1.000
_cell.angle_alpha   90.00
_cell.angle_beta   90.00
_cell.angle_gamma   90.00
#
_symmetry.space_group_name_H-M   'P 1'
#
loop_
_entity.id
_entity.type
_entity.pdbx_description
1 polymer ?
#
loop_
_entity_poly.entity_id
_entity_poly.type
_entity_poly.pdbx_seq_one_letter_code
_entity_poly.pdbx_strand_id
1 'polypeptide(L)'
;SNSEKIDWSPKEITAPIGTQEIWAAGVTYFRSREARMEESKESGAAVFYSKVYEAERPELFFKSTYYRVAQPKGKVHIRKDSKWNVPEPELTLFINSQGQIAGYTIGNDMSSRDIEGENPLYLPQAKSYDYAAAIGPCLFVPEKPIHPDTKIHMKIERFGKTVFEGEISINQMKRSHTELAGYLFREMAFWPVATHHLTNLHALQSGNQFWPQIKT
;
A
#
# COMPACT_ATOMS: atom_id res chain seq x y z
N SER A 1 26.66 -18.19 15.98
CA SER A 1 25.79 -18.69 14.91
C SER A 1 26.43 -18.36 13.57
N ASN A 2 26.85 -19.37 12.82
CA ASN A 2 27.31 -19.22 11.45
C ASN A 2 26.09 -18.82 10.59
N SER A 3 25.91 -17.54 10.34
CA SER A 3 25.01 -17.08 9.28
C SER A 3 25.77 -17.29 7.96
N GLU A 4 25.40 -18.31 7.19
CA GLU A 4 25.84 -18.42 5.81
C GLU A 4 25.41 -17.15 5.07
N LYS A 5 26.35 -16.47 4.45
CA LYS A 5 26.02 -15.37 3.54
C LYS A 5 25.39 -15.98 2.29
N ILE A 6 24.08 -15.81 2.16
CA ILE A 6 23.36 -16.21 0.94
C ILE A 6 23.64 -15.11 -0.11
N ASP A 7 24.23 -15.50 -1.22
CA ASP A 7 24.43 -14.63 -2.37
C ASP A 7 23.12 -14.54 -3.18
N TRP A 8 22.37 -13.48 -2.96
CA TRP A 8 21.06 -13.27 -3.58
C TRP A 8 21.20 -12.79 -5.02
N SER A 9 20.86 -13.64 -5.98
CA SER A 9 20.68 -13.19 -7.36
C SER A 9 19.44 -12.29 -7.46
N PRO A 10 19.53 -11.08 -8.04
CA PRO A 10 18.38 -10.21 -8.24
C PRO A 10 17.24 -10.80 -9.06
N LYS A 11 17.50 -11.86 -9.81
CA LYS A 11 16.49 -12.58 -10.62
C LYS A 11 15.65 -13.57 -9.80
N GLU A 12 16.10 -13.92 -8.59
CA GLU A 12 15.46 -14.91 -7.73
C GLU A 12 14.58 -14.30 -6.65
N ILE A 13 14.57 -12.97 -6.55
CA ILE A 13 13.74 -12.27 -5.57
C ILE A 13 12.33 -12.11 -6.13
N THR A 14 11.37 -12.74 -5.47
CA THR A 14 9.94 -12.60 -5.73
C THR A 14 9.26 -11.79 -4.64
N ALA A 15 8.03 -11.34 -4.91
CA ALA A 15 7.23 -10.71 -3.86
C ALA A 15 7.03 -11.70 -2.70
N PRO A 16 7.21 -11.28 -1.43
CA PRO A 16 7.09 -12.16 -0.27
C PRO A 16 5.61 -12.43 0.06
N ILE A 17 4.86 -12.91 -0.91
CA ILE A 17 3.43 -13.19 -0.81
C ILE A 17 3.13 -14.55 -1.45
N GLY A 18 2.29 -15.35 -0.80
CA GLY A 18 1.77 -16.63 -1.30
C GLY A 18 0.40 -16.44 -1.92
N THR A 19 -0.64 -16.95 -1.28
CA THR A 19 -2.04 -16.88 -1.74
C THR A 19 -2.87 -15.83 -1.03
N GLN A 20 -2.23 -14.95 -0.28
CA GLN A 20 -2.88 -13.94 0.55
C GLN A 20 -3.54 -12.85 -0.30
N GLU A 21 -4.56 -12.24 0.28
CA GLU A 21 -5.15 -11.01 -0.22
C GLU A 21 -4.32 -9.81 0.23
N ILE A 22 -4.37 -8.76 -0.57
CA ILE A 22 -3.82 -7.46 -0.24
C ILE A 22 -4.97 -6.49 -0.07
N TRP A 23 -4.98 -5.85 1.08
CA TRP A 23 -5.89 -4.78 1.43
C TRP A 23 -5.12 -3.48 1.55
N ALA A 24 -5.79 -2.36 1.43
CA ALA A 24 -5.19 -1.05 1.62
C ALA A 24 -6.05 -0.17 2.53
N ALA A 25 -5.39 0.78 3.17
CA ALA A 25 -6.03 1.78 4.02
C ALA A 25 -5.85 3.17 3.42
N GLY A 26 -6.95 3.80 2.99
CA GLY A 26 -6.92 5.13 2.41
C GLY A 26 -6.89 6.24 3.47
N VAL A 27 -6.47 7.44 3.05
CA VAL A 27 -6.53 8.69 3.84
C VAL A 27 -5.94 8.56 5.25
N THR A 28 -4.83 7.84 5.39
CA THR A 28 -4.22 7.54 6.69
C THR A 28 -3.35 8.68 7.24
N TYR A 29 -2.82 9.55 6.38
CA TYR A 29 -2.00 10.70 6.75
C TYR A 29 -2.76 12.02 6.60
N PHE A 30 -2.46 13.01 7.42
CA PHE A 30 -3.03 14.34 7.30
C PHE A 30 -2.79 14.94 5.90
N ARG A 31 -1.61 14.77 5.39
CA ARG A 31 -1.20 15.22 4.07
C ARG A 31 -1.98 14.55 2.93
N SER A 32 -2.34 13.28 3.11
CA SER A 32 -3.21 12.54 2.18
C SER A 32 -4.60 13.17 2.10
N ARG A 33 -5.16 13.59 3.25
CA ARG A 33 -6.42 14.32 3.30
C ARG A 33 -6.36 15.62 2.50
N GLU A 34 -5.31 16.44 2.71
CA GLU A 34 -5.16 17.73 2.01
C GLU A 34 -5.06 17.53 0.50
N ALA A 35 -4.24 16.57 0.04
CA ALA A 35 -4.10 16.25 -1.37
C ALA A 35 -5.43 15.81 -1.99
N ARG A 36 -6.17 14.92 -1.32
CA ARG A 36 -7.49 14.46 -1.80
C ARG A 36 -8.54 15.56 -1.84
N MET A 37 -8.54 16.43 -0.87
CA MET A 37 -9.44 17.60 -0.86
C MET A 37 -9.16 18.52 -2.05
N GLU A 38 -7.89 18.79 -2.36
CA GLU A 38 -7.50 19.63 -3.50
C GLU A 38 -7.90 18.99 -4.84
N GLU A 39 -7.58 17.71 -5.01
CA GLU A 39 -7.86 16.93 -6.23
C GLU A 39 -9.35 16.79 -6.54
N SER A 40 -10.18 16.78 -5.50
CA SER A 40 -11.62 16.53 -5.60
C SER A 40 -12.49 17.79 -5.52
N LYS A 41 -11.91 18.96 -5.56
CA LYS A 41 -12.66 20.23 -5.45
C LYS A 41 -13.74 20.36 -6.51
N GLU A 42 -13.45 20.00 -7.75
CA GLU A 42 -14.37 20.14 -8.87
C GLU A 42 -15.50 19.10 -8.85
N SER A 43 -15.23 17.90 -8.34
CA SER A 43 -16.22 16.80 -8.29
C SER A 43 -17.13 16.83 -7.05
N GLY A 44 -16.86 17.71 -6.08
CA GLY A 44 -17.55 17.72 -4.79
C GLY A 44 -17.18 16.57 -3.85
N ALA A 45 -16.27 15.68 -4.25
CA ALA A 45 -15.84 14.56 -3.43
C ALA A 45 -14.91 14.97 -2.25
N ALA A 46 -14.40 16.18 -2.25
CA ALA A 46 -13.54 16.71 -1.17
C ALA A 46 -14.16 16.56 0.23
N VAL A 47 -15.48 16.75 0.35
CA VAL A 47 -16.22 16.60 1.60
C VAL A 47 -16.18 15.16 2.13
N PHE A 48 -16.19 14.16 1.23
CA PHE A 48 -16.10 12.74 1.62
C PHE A 48 -14.74 12.42 2.22
N TYR A 49 -13.65 12.87 1.63
CA TYR A 49 -12.29 12.60 2.14
C TYR A 49 -12.02 13.28 3.48
N SER A 50 -12.56 14.47 3.72
CA SER A 50 -12.52 15.09 5.04
C SER A 50 -13.28 14.28 6.07
N LYS A 51 -14.49 13.80 5.73
CA LYS A 51 -15.30 12.94 6.61
C LYS A 51 -14.62 11.60 6.90
N VAL A 52 -13.99 10.96 5.91
CA VAL A 52 -13.25 9.70 6.09
C VAL A 52 -12.09 9.90 7.05
N TYR A 53 -11.35 11.00 6.94
CA TYR A 53 -10.26 11.28 7.86
C TYR A 53 -10.76 11.47 9.30
N GLU A 54 -11.87 12.18 9.52
CA GLU A 54 -12.44 12.43 10.85
C GLU A 54 -13.25 11.24 11.40
N ALA A 55 -13.72 10.34 10.54
CA ALA A 55 -14.56 9.20 10.93
C ALA A 55 -13.86 8.29 11.95
N GLU A 56 -14.64 7.60 12.76
CA GLU A 56 -14.15 6.53 13.63
C GLU A 56 -13.66 5.35 12.78
N ARG A 57 -14.44 4.94 11.76
CA ARG A 57 -14.11 3.84 10.87
C ARG A 57 -13.10 4.26 9.80
N PRO A 58 -11.95 3.54 9.64
CA PRO A 58 -11.01 3.80 8.57
C PRO A 58 -11.59 3.41 7.21
N GLU A 59 -11.08 4.02 6.16
CA GLU A 59 -11.24 3.52 4.81
C GLU A 59 -10.35 2.29 4.63
N LEU A 60 -10.95 1.13 4.40
CA LEU A 60 -10.26 -0.11 4.06
C LEU A 60 -10.87 -0.64 2.76
N PHE A 61 -10.03 -1.02 1.81
CA PHE A 61 -10.48 -1.57 0.55
C PHE A 61 -9.59 -2.72 0.08
N PHE A 62 -10.19 -3.64 -0.66
CA PHE A 62 -9.47 -4.70 -1.33
C PHE A 62 -8.59 -4.12 -2.42
N LYS A 63 -7.30 -4.42 -2.37
CA LYS A 63 -6.32 -3.90 -3.34
C LYS A 63 -5.99 -4.90 -4.43
N SER A 64 -5.67 -6.13 -4.06
CA SER A 64 -5.23 -7.12 -5.04
C SER A 64 -5.26 -8.55 -4.50
N THR A 65 -5.34 -9.49 -5.41
CA THR A 65 -4.97 -10.88 -5.18
C THR A 65 -3.47 -11.07 -5.44
N TYR A 66 -2.88 -12.14 -4.87
CA TYR A 66 -1.45 -12.43 -4.99
C TYR A 66 -0.96 -12.55 -6.45
N TYR A 67 -1.76 -13.12 -7.34
CA TYR A 67 -1.37 -13.34 -8.75
C TYR A 67 -1.43 -12.07 -9.63
N ARG A 68 -1.96 -10.98 -9.11
CA ARG A 68 -1.99 -9.66 -9.76
C ARG A 68 -0.94 -8.69 -9.23
N VAL A 69 -0.01 -9.16 -8.41
CA VAL A 69 1.05 -8.34 -7.79
C VAL A 69 2.24 -8.25 -8.74
N ALA A 70 2.75 -7.05 -8.94
CA ALA A 70 4.03 -6.84 -9.61
C ALA A 70 5.18 -7.28 -8.70
N GLN A 71 6.11 -8.05 -9.28
CA GLN A 71 7.29 -8.53 -8.57
C GLN A 71 8.30 -7.40 -8.32
N PRO A 72 9.19 -7.51 -7.35
CA PRO A 72 10.33 -6.61 -7.17
C PRO A 72 11.11 -6.44 -8.49
N LYS A 73 11.42 -5.19 -8.84
CA LYS A 73 12.00 -4.81 -10.16
C LYS A 73 11.10 -5.08 -11.37
N GLY A 74 9.89 -5.58 -11.15
CA GLY A 74 8.87 -5.78 -12.19
C GLY A 74 8.21 -4.47 -12.61
N LYS A 75 7.24 -4.60 -13.51
CA LYS A 75 6.47 -3.46 -14.05
C LYS A 75 5.12 -3.42 -13.38
N VAL A 76 4.74 -2.26 -12.86
CA VAL A 76 3.36 -1.94 -12.52
C VAL A 76 2.61 -1.48 -13.77
N HIS A 77 1.29 -1.71 -13.78
CA HIS A 77 0.47 -1.24 -14.90
C HIS A 77 -0.06 0.18 -14.63
N ILE A 78 -0.19 0.92 -15.72
CA ILE A 78 -0.92 2.18 -15.82
C ILE A 78 -2.15 1.91 -16.69
N ARG A 79 -3.32 2.29 -16.22
CA ARG A 79 -4.58 2.09 -16.97
C ARG A 79 -4.55 2.90 -18.27
N LYS A 80 -5.04 2.29 -19.34
CA LYS A 80 -5.10 2.93 -20.68
C LYS A 80 -6.18 4.02 -20.76
N ASP A 81 -7.19 3.93 -19.92
CA ASP A 81 -8.33 4.85 -19.81
C ASP A 81 -8.15 5.93 -18.74
N SER A 82 -6.95 6.02 -18.14
CA SER A 82 -6.59 7.02 -17.14
C SER A 82 -5.48 7.94 -17.67
N LYS A 83 -5.61 9.22 -17.41
CA LYS A 83 -4.66 10.27 -17.80
C LYS A 83 -3.75 10.71 -16.67
N TRP A 84 -4.09 10.33 -15.44
CA TRP A 84 -3.34 10.72 -14.26
C TRP A 84 -3.18 9.54 -13.30
N ASN A 85 -1.98 8.98 -13.29
CA ASN A 85 -1.64 7.82 -12.48
C ASN A 85 -0.48 8.16 -11.56
N VAL A 86 -0.55 7.67 -10.32
CA VAL A 86 0.46 7.94 -9.30
C VAL A 86 0.86 6.65 -8.58
N PRO A 87 2.16 6.46 -8.27
CA PRO A 87 2.60 5.47 -7.31
C PRO A 87 2.37 6.00 -5.89
N GLU A 88 1.88 5.17 -5.01
CA GLU A 88 1.72 5.45 -3.58
C GLU A 88 2.56 4.45 -2.79
N PRO A 89 3.79 4.82 -2.38
CA PRO A 89 4.63 3.94 -1.58
C PRO A 89 4.12 3.85 -0.16
N GLU A 90 4.11 2.64 0.37
CA GLU A 90 3.43 2.33 1.60
C GLU A 90 4.23 1.38 2.48
N LEU A 91 4.05 1.52 3.78
CA LEU A 91 4.39 0.44 4.69
C LEU A 91 3.35 -0.66 4.55
N THR A 92 3.80 -1.87 4.25
CA THR A 92 2.93 -3.04 4.18
C THR A 92 3.11 -3.91 5.42
N LEU A 93 2.02 -4.17 6.10
CA LEU A 93 1.96 -5.05 7.27
C LEU A 93 1.65 -6.46 6.83
N PHE A 94 2.40 -7.44 7.29
CA PHE A 94 2.01 -8.83 7.23
C PHE A 94 1.30 -9.22 8.52
N ILE A 95 0.04 -9.64 8.39
CA ILE A 95 -0.84 -9.93 9.51
C ILE A 95 -1.19 -11.41 9.47
N ASN A 96 -1.00 -12.11 10.60
CA ASN A 96 -1.34 -13.51 10.72
C ASN A 96 -2.87 -13.73 10.85
N SER A 97 -3.30 -14.99 10.81
CA SER A 97 -4.73 -15.34 10.92
C SER A 97 -5.39 -14.98 12.26
N GLN A 98 -4.62 -14.57 13.25
CA GLN A 98 -5.08 -14.09 14.56
C GLN A 98 -5.18 -12.55 14.61
N GLY A 99 -4.93 -11.85 13.49
CA GLY A 99 -4.95 -10.38 13.42
C GLY A 99 -3.69 -9.72 13.98
N GLN A 100 -2.61 -10.47 14.24
CA GLN A 100 -1.36 -9.93 14.80
C GLN A 100 -0.39 -9.55 13.68
N ILE A 101 0.26 -8.40 13.81
CA ILE A 101 1.31 -7.95 12.89
C ILE A 101 2.54 -8.83 13.11
N ALA A 102 2.89 -9.63 12.13
CA ALA A 102 4.00 -10.57 12.16
C ALA A 102 5.26 -10.04 11.45
N GLY A 103 5.13 -9.02 10.61
CA GLY A 103 6.25 -8.44 9.89
C GLY A 103 5.85 -7.31 8.98
N TYR A 104 6.83 -6.77 8.26
CA TYR A 104 6.70 -5.58 7.44
C TYR A 104 7.39 -5.75 6.10
N THR A 105 6.93 -5.03 5.10
CA THR A 105 7.61 -4.86 3.82
C THR A 105 7.24 -3.51 3.22
N ILE A 106 7.74 -3.21 2.05
CA ILE A 106 7.36 -2.03 1.27
C ILE A 106 6.30 -2.43 0.25
N GLY A 107 5.28 -1.61 0.10
CA GLY A 107 4.27 -1.72 -0.92
C GLY A 107 4.22 -0.50 -1.83
N ASN A 108 3.54 -0.67 -2.95
CA ASN A 108 3.15 0.42 -3.83
C ASN A 108 1.70 0.21 -4.26
N ASP A 109 0.84 1.15 -3.89
CA ASP A 109 -0.54 1.23 -4.32
C ASP A 109 -0.64 2.13 -5.57
N MET A 110 -0.48 1.54 -6.77
CA MET A 110 -0.71 2.29 -8.00
C MET A 110 -2.16 2.73 -8.10
N SER A 111 -2.36 4.01 -8.37
CA SER A 111 -3.66 4.66 -8.34
C SER A 111 -3.93 5.43 -9.61
N SER A 112 -5.11 5.22 -10.21
CA SER A 112 -5.62 6.04 -11.31
C SER A 112 -6.36 7.24 -10.71
N ARG A 113 -5.63 8.31 -10.50
CA ARG A 113 -6.02 9.46 -9.70
C ARG A 113 -7.21 10.24 -10.27
N ASP A 114 -7.29 10.33 -11.58
CA ASP A 114 -8.43 10.97 -12.27
C ASP A 114 -9.73 10.17 -12.07
N ILE A 115 -9.69 8.83 -12.19
CA ILE A 115 -10.87 7.98 -11.96
C ILE A 115 -11.29 8.04 -10.49
N GLU A 116 -10.33 8.02 -9.57
CA GLU A 116 -10.59 8.12 -8.13
C GLU A 116 -11.20 9.48 -7.74
N GLY A 117 -10.72 10.56 -8.37
CA GLY A 117 -11.24 11.93 -8.14
C GLY A 117 -12.59 12.19 -8.81
N GLU A 118 -12.95 11.43 -9.85
CA GLU A 118 -14.21 11.58 -10.56
C GLU A 118 -15.41 11.19 -9.67
N ASN A 119 -15.33 10.03 -9.02
CA ASN A 119 -16.39 9.55 -8.14
C ASN A 119 -15.82 8.56 -7.10
N PRO A 120 -16.09 8.75 -5.79
CA PRO A 120 -15.66 7.81 -4.76
C PRO A 120 -16.11 6.36 -4.97
N LEU A 121 -17.22 6.13 -5.67
CA LEU A 121 -17.71 4.79 -6.02
C LEU A 121 -16.86 4.08 -7.06
N TYR A 122 -15.96 4.79 -7.73
CA TYR A 122 -15.02 4.22 -8.72
C TYR A 122 -13.70 3.76 -8.09
N LEU A 123 -13.58 3.82 -6.76
CA LEU A 123 -12.39 3.39 -6.03
C LEU A 123 -11.90 1.99 -6.47
N PRO A 124 -12.74 0.94 -6.61
CA PRO A 124 -12.28 -0.36 -7.09
C PRO A 124 -11.65 -0.31 -8.48
N GLN A 125 -12.19 0.51 -9.39
CA GLN A 125 -11.63 0.67 -10.73
C GLN A 125 -10.31 1.46 -10.71
N ALA A 126 -10.20 2.45 -9.82
CA ALA A 126 -9.02 3.28 -9.68
C ALA A 126 -7.84 2.53 -9.03
N LYS A 127 -8.12 1.52 -8.18
CA LYS A 127 -7.15 0.88 -7.29
C LYS A 127 -6.91 -0.61 -7.56
N SER A 128 -7.93 -1.38 -8.02
CA SER A 128 -7.90 -2.85 -8.01
C SER A 128 -7.86 -3.43 -9.42
N TYR A 129 -6.85 -3.07 -10.22
CA TYR A 129 -6.61 -3.59 -11.56
C TYR A 129 -5.31 -4.41 -11.61
N ASP A 130 -5.08 -5.12 -12.71
CA ASP A 130 -3.92 -6.00 -12.86
C ASP A 130 -2.61 -5.23 -12.68
N TYR A 131 -1.73 -5.77 -11.84
CA TYR A 131 -0.42 -5.19 -11.50
C TYR A 131 -0.49 -3.75 -10.95
N ALA A 132 -1.61 -3.38 -10.32
CA ALA A 132 -1.77 -2.13 -9.59
C ALA A 132 -1.13 -2.17 -8.19
N ALA A 133 -0.73 -3.33 -7.73
CA ALA A 133 -0.01 -3.51 -6.46
C ALA A 133 1.39 -4.04 -6.72
N ALA A 134 2.37 -3.56 -5.96
CA ALA A 134 3.69 -4.16 -5.85
C ALA A 134 4.07 -4.32 -4.38
N ILE A 135 4.73 -5.42 -4.03
CA ILE A 135 5.15 -5.73 -2.65
C ILE A 135 6.56 -6.33 -2.70
N GLY A 136 7.39 -5.96 -1.75
CA GLY A 136 8.71 -6.55 -1.58
C GLY A 136 9.78 -5.54 -1.14
N PRO A 137 11.07 -5.94 -1.21
CA PRO A 137 11.59 -7.17 -1.82
C PRO A 137 11.60 -8.39 -0.88
N CYS A 138 11.39 -8.19 0.43
CA CYS A 138 11.45 -9.25 1.44
C CYS A 138 10.47 -8.97 2.57
N LEU A 139 10.19 -9.97 3.37
CA LEU A 139 9.49 -9.81 4.64
C LEU A 139 10.52 -9.52 5.74
N PHE A 140 10.39 -8.36 6.36
CA PHE A 140 11.18 -7.98 7.53
C PHE A 140 10.43 -8.35 8.81
N VAL A 141 11.02 -9.22 9.61
CA VAL A 141 10.46 -9.72 10.88
C VAL A 141 11.35 -9.28 12.03
N PRO A 142 11.14 -8.10 12.59
CA PRO A 142 11.94 -7.59 13.70
C PRO A 142 11.48 -8.18 15.04
N GLU A 143 12.37 -8.19 16.04
CA GLU A 143 12.04 -8.61 17.41
C GLU A 143 11.06 -7.65 18.12
N LYS A 144 11.01 -6.40 17.69
CA LYS A 144 10.12 -5.36 18.21
C LYS A 144 9.44 -4.64 17.05
N PRO A 145 8.26 -4.04 17.26
CA PRO A 145 7.63 -3.20 16.24
C PRO A 145 8.60 -2.16 15.69
N ILE A 146 8.47 -1.82 14.41
CA ILE A 146 9.31 -0.79 13.78
C ILE A 146 9.18 0.54 14.53
N HIS A 147 10.27 1.30 14.55
CA HIS A 147 10.29 2.59 15.25
C HIS A 147 9.32 3.58 14.59
N PRO A 148 8.57 4.39 15.38
CA PRO A 148 7.63 5.37 14.82
C PRO A 148 8.27 6.38 13.85
N ASP A 149 9.55 6.71 14.02
CA ASP A 149 10.27 7.63 13.15
C ASP A 149 10.83 6.95 11.88
N THR A 150 10.48 5.69 11.63
CA THR A 150 10.81 5.02 10.38
C THR A 150 10.24 5.81 9.21
N LYS A 151 11.07 6.00 8.18
CA LYS A 151 10.71 6.79 7.01
C LYS A 151 10.43 5.90 5.80
N ILE A 152 9.42 6.28 5.04
CA ILE A 152 9.17 5.79 3.69
C ILE A 152 9.77 6.82 2.74
N HIS A 153 10.70 6.37 1.92
CA HIS A 153 11.34 7.21 0.90
C HIS A 153 10.98 6.69 -0.49
N MET A 154 10.69 7.61 -1.41
CA MET A 154 10.50 7.28 -2.81
C MET A 154 11.29 8.21 -3.71
N LYS A 155 11.83 7.61 -4.78
CA LYS A 155 12.48 8.30 -5.87
C LYS A 155 11.89 7.82 -7.19
N ILE A 156 11.58 8.75 -8.08
CA ILE A 156 11.16 8.45 -9.45
C ILE A 156 12.21 8.99 -10.41
N GLU A 157 12.66 8.11 -11.28
CA GLU A 157 13.62 8.47 -12.32
C GLU A 157 13.01 8.29 -13.72
N ARG A 158 13.30 9.21 -14.62
CA ARG A 158 12.90 9.17 -16.01
C ARG A 158 14.10 9.51 -16.90
N PHE A 159 14.45 8.63 -17.83
CA PHE A 159 15.63 8.81 -18.68
C PHE A 159 16.92 9.10 -17.90
N GLY A 160 17.13 8.40 -16.77
CA GLY A 160 18.30 8.56 -15.91
C GLY A 160 18.32 9.85 -15.07
N LYS A 161 17.26 10.63 -15.06
CA LYS A 161 17.13 11.84 -14.24
C LYS A 161 16.07 11.67 -13.17
N THR A 162 16.36 12.10 -11.96
CA THR A 162 15.38 12.18 -10.88
C THR A 162 14.34 13.22 -11.24
N VAL A 163 13.07 12.80 -11.37
CA VAL A 163 11.92 13.67 -11.64
C VAL A 163 11.09 13.92 -10.39
N PHE A 164 11.27 13.06 -9.39
CA PHE A 164 10.65 13.22 -8.07
C PHE A 164 11.48 12.50 -7.00
N GLU A 165 11.54 13.09 -5.82
CA GLU A 165 12.09 12.48 -4.61
C GLU A 165 11.35 13.02 -3.39
N GLY A 166 10.99 12.16 -2.45
CA GLY A 166 10.29 12.56 -1.24
C GLY A 166 10.31 11.48 -0.17
N GLU A 167 10.11 11.91 1.07
CA GLU A 167 10.03 11.01 2.22
C GLU A 167 8.91 11.43 3.18
N ILE A 168 8.44 10.46 3.96
CA ILE A 168 7.50 10.68 5.06
C ILE A 168 7.81 9.72 6.21
N SER A 169 7.62 10.19 7.43
CA SER A 169 7.71 9.35 8.63
C SER A 169 6.37 8.70 8.96
N ILE A 170 6.39 7.44 9.38
CA ILE A 170 5.18 6.68 9.74
C ILE A 170 4.48 7.24 10.99
N ASN A 171 5.17 8.02 11.83
CA ASN A 171 4.56 8.70 12.99
C ASN A 171 3.55 9.80 12.60
N GLN A 172 3.50 10.19 11.32
CA GLN A 172 2.53 11.17 10.81
C GLN A 172 1.19 10.52 10.42
N MET A 173 1.05 9.22 10.63
CA MET A 173 -0.24 8.53 10.48
C MET A 173 -1.18 8.90 11.62
N LYS A 174 -2.43 9.19 11.28
CA LYS A 174 -3.50 9.41 12.29
C LYS A 174 -3.85 8.11 13.01
N ARG A 175 -3.87 6.99 12.29
CA ARG A 175 -4.32 5.70 12.80
C ARG A 175 -3.14 4.78 13.08
N SER A 176 -3.21 4.06 14.19
CA SER A 176 -2.20 3.04 14.48
C SER A 176 -2.34 1.83 13.55
N HIS A 177 -1.24 1.13 13.33
CA HIS A 177 -1.23 -0.11 12.54
C HIS A 177 -2.13 -1.19 13.17
N THR A 178 -2.16 -1.27 14.49
CA THR A 178 -3.00 -2.22 15.23
C THR A 178 -4.49 -1.89 15.12
N GLU A 179 -4.85 -0.60 15.06
CA GLU A 179 -6.22 -0.16 14.80
C GLU A 179 -6.68 -0.60 13.41
N LEU A 180 -5.87 -0.35 12.37
CA LEU A 180 -6.18 -0.75 10.99
C LEU A 180 -6.33 -2.27 10.86
N ALA A 181 -5.40 -3.04 11.43
CA ALA A 181 -5.49 -4.49 11.50
C ALA A 181 -6.75 -4.95 12.23
N GLY A 182 -7.08 -4.35 13.36
CA GLY A 182 -8.29 -4.66 14.14
C GLY A 182 -9.58 -4.40 13.35
N TYR A 183 -9.66 -3.34 12.57
CA TYR A 183 -10.81 -3.10 11.70
C TYR A 183 -10.91 -4.10 10.56
N LEU A 184 -9.79 -4.49 9.94
CA LEU A 184 -9.76 -5.49 8.88
C LEU A 184 -10.24 -6.85 9.36
N PHE A 185 -9.83 -7.26 10.56
CA PHE A 185 -10.16 -8.59 11.12
C PHE A 185 -11.46 -8.63 11.93
N ARG A 186 -12.18 -7.53 12.07
CA ARG A 186 -13.36 -7.45 12.96
C ARG A 186 -14.46 -8.45 12.58
N GLU A 187 -14.73 -8.61 11.30
CA GLU A 187 -15.77 -9.52 10.76
C GLU A 187 -15.25 -10.39 9.61
N MET A 188 -13.95 -10.35 9.33
CA MET A 188 -13.33 -11.14 8.28
C MET A 188 -12.43 -12.21 8.87
N ALA A 189 -12.79 -13.47 8.66
CA ALA A 189 -11.95 -14.59 9.00
C ALA A 189 -11.03 -14.92 7.80
N PHE A 190 -9.78 -14.58 7.90
CA PHE A 190 -8.77 -14.96 6.93
C PHE A 190 -8.28 -16.38 7.27
N TRP A 191 -8.85 -17.38 6.64
CA TRP A 191 -8.55 -18.79 6.91
C TRP A 191 -7.13 -19.14 6.45
N PRO A 192 -6.39 -19.93 7.25
CA PRO A 192 -5.11 -20.46 6.81
C PRO A 192 -5.30 -21.40 5.62
N VAL A 193 -4.65 -21.11 4.51
CA VAL A 193 -4.58 -22.05 3.39
C VAL A 193 -3.63 -23.18 3.78
N ALA A 194 -4.09 -24.41 3.68
CA ALA A 194 -3.61 -25.60 4.40
C ALA A 194 -2.20 -26.13 4.06
N THR A 195 -1.29 -25.39 3.44
CA THR A 195 -0.10 -26.03 2.88
C THR A 195 1.29 -25.46 3.19
N HIS A 196 1.49 -24.29 3.78
CA HIS A 196 2.86 -23.83 4.17
C HIS A 196 2.84 -22.79 5.30
N HIS A 197 3.87 -22.78 6.14
CA HIS A 197 4.01 -21.92 7.33
C HIS A 197 3.97 -20.39 7.09
N LEU A 198 4.12 -19.94 5.85
CA LEU A 198 3.99 -18.52 5.45
C LEU A 198 2.60 -18.15 4.93
N THR A 199 1.67 -19.09 4.83
CA THR A 199 0.37 -18.91 4.18
C THR A 199 -0.68 -18.22 5.05
N ASN A 200 -0.36 -17.90 6.29
CA ASN A 200 -1.29 -17.31 7.26
C ASN A 200 -1.11 -15.81 7.45
N LEU A 201 -0.38 -15.14 6.54
CA LEU A 201 -0.14 -13.70 6.61
C LEU A 201 -0.95 -12.99 5.53
N HIS A 202 -1.59 -11.89 5.88
CA HIS A 202 -2.29 -11.00 4.97
C HIS A 202 -1.58 -9.66 4.90
N ALA A 203 -1.53 -9.06 3.71
CA ALA A 203 -0.85 -7.80 3.53
C ALA A 203 -1.84 -6.65 3.66
N LEU A 204 -1.59 -5.73 4.58
CA LEU A 204 -2.30 -4.47 4.72
C LEU A 204 -1.33 -3.33 4.41
N GLN A 205 -1.57 -2.65 3.31
CA GLN A 205 -0.83 -1.46 2.93
C GLN A 205 -1.42 -0.23 3.64
N SER A 206 -0.57 0.60 4.21
CA SER A 206 -0.97 1.85 4.84
C SER A 206 -0.09 2.98 4.28
N GLY A 207 -0.66 3.79 3.43
CA GLY A 207 0.10 4.65 2.58
C GLY A 207 -0.15 6.12 2.69
N ASN A 208 0.77 6.82 2.07
CA ASN A 208 0.80 8.25 1.97
C ASN A 208 0.59 8.71 0.53
N GLN A 209 -0.32 9.65 0.35
CA GLN A 209 -0.60 10.30 -0.92
C GLN A 209 0.20 11.60 -1.05
N PHE A 210 1.51 11.48 -1.18
CA PHE A 210 2.39 12.64 -1.34
C PHE A 210 3.06 12.63 -2.71
N TRP A 211 2.37 13.12 -3.76
CA TRP A 211 3.00 13.10 -5.08
C TRP A 211 2.67 14.31 -5.95
N PRO A 212 3.67 14.91 -6.58
CA PRO A 212 3.43 15.85 -7.65
C PRO A 212 2.71 15.13 -8.80
N GLN A 213 1.93 15.88 -9.53
CA GLN A 213 1.23 15.40 -10.71
C GLN A 213 2.22 14.87 -11.74
N ILE A 214 2.37 13.54 -11.83
CA ILE A 214 3.03 12.91 -12.96
C ILE A 214 1.95 12.71 -14.02
N LYS A 215 1.72 13.73 -14.83
CA LYS A 215 0.88 13.57 -16.04
C LYS A 215 1.68 12.77 -17.05
N THR A 216 1.06 11.74 -17.60
CA THR A 216 1.61 10.93 -18.70
C THR A 216 1.62 11.73 -20.00
#